data_6e2e9c02dc437303b1b56844964c7bc5
#
_entry.id   6e2e9c02dc437303b1b56844964c7bc5
#
_cell.length_a   1.000
_cell.length_b   1.000
_cell.length_c   1.000
_cell.angle_alpha   90.00
_cell.angle_beta   90.00
_cell.angle_gamma   90.00
#
_symmetry.space_group_name_H-M   'P 1'
#
loop_
_entity.id
_entity.type
_entity.pdbx_description
1 polymer ?
#
loop_
_entity_poly.entity_id
_entity_poly.type
_entity_poly.pdbx_seq_one_letter_code
_entity_poly.pdbx_strand_id
1 'polypeptide(L)'
;ILAATMSTADSQLLAASSAISQNLAVEVLHINMSKKTSMLVARLTVVVISVISIFFALDPTSSVFKIVSFAWAGFGAAFGPVVLCSLFWKRANKYGIISGMIAGGAMIFIWKFGIAKLGGIFAVYELLPAFIFATVVIIVVSLATGKPSQEVMDKFEEVKNMSK
;
A
#
# COMPACT_ATOMS: atom_id res chain seq x y z
N ILE A 1 12.74 23.10 13.50
CA ILE A 1 12.26 21.70 13.67
C ILE A 1 10.73 21.66 13.60
N LEU A 2 9.98 22.38 14.45
CA LEU A 2 8.50 22.38 14.44
C LEU A 2 7.90 22.75 13.08
N ALA A 3 8.42 23.78 12.40
CA ALA A 3 7.91 24.18 11.10
C ALA A 3 8.07 23.08 10.02
N ALA A 4 9.17 22.35 10.05
CA ALA A 4 9.39 21.23 9.11
C ALA A 4 8.43 20.06 9.39
N THR A 5 8.21 19.72 10.66
CA THR A 5 7.24 18.67 11.03
C THR A 5 5.82 19.06 10.67
N MET A 6 5.43 20.32 10.92
CA MET A 6 4.08 20.81 10.56
C MET A 6 3.84 20.80 9.05
N SER A 7 4.82 21.22 8.25
CA SER A 7 4.71 21.19 6.78
C SER A 7 4.52 19.77 6.23
N THR A 8 5.25 18.79 6.78
CA THR A 8 5.09 17.39 6.38
C THR A 8 3.74 16.82 6.82
N ALA A 9 3.32 17.08 8.06
CA ALA A 9 2.03 16.63 8.56
C ALA A 9 0.85 17.21 7.74
N ASP A 10 0.91 18.50 7.39
CA ASP A 10 -0.10 19.15 6.57
C ASP A 10 -0.23 18.49 5.20
N SER A 11 0.89 18.27 4.51
CA SER A 11 0.91 17.59 3.22
C SER A 11 0.35 16.17 3.27
N GLN A 12 0.67 15.41 4.32
CA GLN A 12 0.14 14.05 4.51
C GLN A 12 -1.35 14.04 4.81
N LEU A 13 -1.83 14.97 5.64
CA LEU A 13 -3.26 15.11 5.94
C LEU A 13 -4.06 15.52 4.70
N LEU A 14 -3.54 16.43 3.89
CA LEU A 14 -4.15 16.80 2.61
C LEU A 14 -4.21 15.63 1.64
N ALA A 15 -3.13 14.87 1.50
CA ALA A 15 -3.11 13.68 0.65
C ALA A 15 -4.12 12.62 1.12
N ALA A 16 -4.16 12.33 2.41
CA ALA A 16 -5.10 11.37 2.99
C ALA A 16 -6.56 11.82 2.83
N SER A 17 -6.86 13.10 3.05
CA SER A 17 -8.20 13.65 2.88
C SER A 17 -8.66 13.64 1.42
N SER A 18 -7.75 13.91 0.48
CA SER A 18 -8.02 13.82 -0.96
C SER A 18 -8.27 12.37 -1.38
N ALA A 19 -7.47 11.42 -0.90
CA ALA A 19 -7.65 9.99 -1.20
C ALA A 19 -9.02 9.48 -0.74
N ILE A 20 -9.50 9.89 0.43
CA ILE A 20 -10.82 9.49 0.92
C ILE A 20 -11.94 10.23 0.18
N SER A 21 -11.85 11.54 0.03
CA SER A 21 -12.96 12.34 -0.53
C SER A 21 -13.09 12.23 -2.05
N GLN A 22 -11.99 12.07 -2.77
CA GLN A 22 -12.00 11.97 -4.24
C GLN A 22 -11.94 10.51 -4.68
N ASN A 23 -10.88 9.79 -4.34
CA ASN A 23 -10.65 8.45 -4.90
C ASN A 23 -11.63 7.43 -4.31
N LEU A 24 -11.76 7.37 -2.98
CA LEU A 24 -12.63 6.38 -2.36
C LEU A 24 -14.11 6.72 -2.56
N ALA A 25 -14.53 7.92 -2.19
CA ALA A 25 -15.95 8.26 -2.20
C ALA A 25 -16.50 8.49 -3.61
N VAL A 26 -15.78 9.19 -4.49
CA VAL A 26 -16.27 9.50 -5.84
C VAL A 26 -15.94 8.39 -6.82
N GLU A 27 -14.69 7.94 -6.89
CA GLU A 27 -14.25 6.98 -7.92
C GLU A 27 -14.60 5.54 -7.60
N VAL A 28 -14.44 5.10 -6.34
CA VAL A 28 -14.70 3.69 -5.97
C VAL A 28 -16.15 3.47 -5.59
N LEU A 29 -16.72 4.33 -4.74
CA LEU A 29 -18.11 4.19 -4.26
C LEU A 29 -19.13 4.87 -5.19
N HIS A 30 -18.66 5.56 -6.24
CA HIS A 30 -19.50 6.28 -7.21
C HIS A 30 -20.52 7.23 -6.58
N ILE A 31 -20.19 7.83 -5.43
CA ILE A 31 -21.04 8.78 -4.73
C ILE A 31 -20.92 10.15 -5.42
N ASN A 32 -21.98 10.57 -6.09
CA ASN A 32 -22.04 11.92 -6.68
C ASN A 32 -22.14 12.97 -5.57
N MET A 33 -21.01 13.56 -5.23
CA MET A 33 -20.95 14.63 -4.22
C MET A 33 -20.87 16.01 -4.86
N SER A 34 -21.62 16.96 -4.30
CA SER A 34 -21.42 18.35 -4.63
C SER A 34 -20.03 18.84 -4.16
N LYS A 35 -19.50 19.90 -4.77
CA LYS A 35 -18.21 20.51 -4.33
C LYS A 35 -18.19 20.84 -2.84
N LYS A 36 -19.33 21.29 -2.29
CA LYS A 36 -19.48 21.62 -0.85
C LYS A 36 -19.39 20.36 0.02
N THR A 37 -20.06 19.29 -0.38
CA THR A 37 -20.05 18.00 0.33
C THR A 37 -18.66 17.37 0.29
N SER A 38 -17.99 17.36 -0.85
CA SER A 38 -16.62 16.85 -0.99
C SER A 38 -15.64 17.59 -0.08
N MET A 39 -15.75 18.93 -0.01
CA MET A 39 -14.92 19.74 0.89
C MET A 39 -15.23 19.45 2.37
N LEU A 40 -16.48 19.21 2.72
CA LEU A 40 -16.87 18.86 4.09
C LEU A 40 -16.32 17.47 4.47
N VAL A 41 -16.42 16.49 3.59
CA VAL A 41 -15.83 15.16 3.78
C VAL A 41 -14.33 15.25 3.96
N ALA A 42 -13.62 16.03 3.13
CA ALA A 42 -12.18 16.22 3.27
C ALA A 42 -11.81 16.83 4.63
N ARG A 43 -12.52 17.86 5.08
CA ARG A 43 -12.30 18.46 6.41
C ARG A 43 -12.57 17.51 7.57
N LEU A 44 -13.67 16.76 7.49
CA LEU A 44 -13.99 15.74 8.50
C LEU A 44 -12.91 14.64 8.54
N THR A 45 -12.41 14.23 7.39
CA THR A 45 -11.30 13.25 7.32
C THR A 45 -10.06 13.76 8.03
N VAL A 46 -9.67 15.02 7.80
CA VAL A 46 -8.52 15.62 8.50
C VAL A 46 -8.74 15.59 10.02
N VAL A 47 -9.93 16.00 10.50
CA VAL A 47 -10.24 16.00 11.93
C VAL A 47 -10.18 14.58 12.50
N VAL A 48 -10.79 13.61 11.84
CA VAL A 48 -10.79 12.21 12.28
C VAL A 48 -9.38 11.64 12.37
N ILE A 49 -8.56 11.83 11.33
CA ILE A 49 -7.17 11.37 11.32
C ILE A 49 -6.37 12.05 12.44
N SER A 50 -6.56 13.36 12.64
CA SER A 50 -5.87 14.10 13.71
C SER A 50 -6.22 13.58 15.09
N VAL A 51 -7.51 13.31 15.34
CA VAL A 51 -7.97 12.73 16.62
C VAL A 51 -7.35 11.34 16.83
N ILE A 52 -7.37 10.47 15.83
CA ILE A 52 -6.75 9.14 15.91
C ILE A 52 -5.24 9.29 16.20
N SER A 53 -4.55 10.21 15.53
CA SER A 53 -3.12 10.47 15.73
C SER A 53 -2.81 10.92 17.16
N ILE A 54 -3.68 11.73 17.77
CA ILE A 54 -3.53 12.15 19.18
C ILE A 54 -3.61 10.93 20.10
N PHE A 55 -4.57 10.01 19.89
CA PHE A 55 -4.66 8.80 20.71
C PHE A 55 -3.38 7.96 20.64
N PHE A 56 -2.77 7.81 19.46
CA PHE A 56 -1.48 7.12 19.32
C PHE A 56 -0.32 7.88 19.98
N ALA A 57 -0.37 9.22 19.99
CA ALA A 57 0.67 10.06 20.59
C ALA A 57 0.59 10.07 22.13
N LEU A 58 -0.56 9.78 22.72
CA LEU A 58 -0.74 9.73 24.19
C LEU A 58 -0.14 8.47 24.83
N ASP A 59 0.16 7.43 24.06
CA ASP A 59 0.80 6.23 24.59
C ASP A 59 2.33 6.46 24.72
N PRO A 60 2.86 6.59 25.95
CA PRO A 60 4.29 6.86 26.16
C PRO A 60 5.18 5.67 25.78
N THR A 61 4.60 4.49 25.61
CA THR A 61 5.31 3.27 25.19
C THR A 61 5.35 3.11 23.66
N SER A 62 4.54 3.86 22.94
CA SER A 62 4.49 3.83 21.49
C SER A 62 5.74 4.50 20.90
N SER A 63 6.53 3.73 20.18
CA SER A 63 7.64 4.27 19.40
C SER A 63 7.09 4.71 18.04
N VAL A 64 7.18 6.00 17.72
CA VAL A 64 6.85 6.55 16.39
C VAL A 64 7.58 5.77 15.30
N PHE A 65 8.84 5.40 15.55
CA PHE A 65 9.62 4.58 14.64
C PHE A 65 8.96 3.23 14.35
N LYS A 66 8.43 2.54 15.37
CA LYS A 66 7.75 1.24 15.17
C LYS A 66 6.46 1.37 14.36
N ILE A 67 5.68 2.43 14.60
CA ILE A 67 4.43 2.69 13.87
C ILE A 67 4.74 2.99 12.40
N VAL A 68 5.70 3.88 12.17
CA VAL A 68 6.10 4.27 10.80
C VAL A 68 6.72 3.08 10.07
N SER A 69 7.61 2.32 10.71
CA SER A 69 8.20 1.11 10.12
C SER A 69 7.15 0.08 9.73
N PHE A 70 6.13 -0.12 10.56
CA PHE A 70 5.02 -1.03 10.24
C PHE A 70 4.21 -0.56 9.03
N ALA A 71 3.90 0.74 8.93
CA ALA A 71 3.22 1.31 7.78
C ALA A 71 4.06 1.15 6.49
N TRP A 72 5.37 1.47 6.55
CA TRP A 72 6.29 1.26 5.43
C TRP A 72 6.41 -0.20 5.02
N ALA A 73 6.42 -1.12 5.99
CA ALA A 73 6.41 -2.55 5.69
C ALA A 73 5.15 -2.94 4.91
N GLY A 74 3.99 -2.42 5.30
CA GLY A 74 2.72 -2.64 4.60
C GLY A 74 2.77 -2.18 3.15
N PHE A 75 3.21 -0.95 2.92
CA PHE A 75 3.38 -0.42 1.56
C PHE A 75 4.44 -1.19 0.77
N GLY A 76 5.59 -1.46 1.37
CA GLY A 76 6.68 -2.17 0.71
C GLY A 76 6.29 -3.59 0.28
N ALA A 77 5.57 -4.32 1.13
CA ALA A 77 5.12 -5.67 0.82
C ALA A 77 3.96 -5.71 -0.18
N ALA A 78 3.04 -4.73 -0.14
CA ALA A 78 1.92 -4.69 -1.06
C ALA A 78 2.32 -4.21 -2.46
N PHE A 79 3.16 -3.19 -2.57
CA PHE A 79 3.48 -2.55 -3.85
C PHE A 79 4.85 -2.94 -4.42
N GLY A 80 5.85 -3.25 -3.59
CA GLY A 80 7.19 -3.58 -4.05
C GLY A 80 7.23 -4.75 -5.04
N PRO A 81 6.70 -5.92 -4.69
CA PRO A 81 6.63 -7.07 -5.60
C PRO A 81 5.84 -6.77 -6.86
N VAL A 82 4.76 -5.99 -6.73
CA VAL A 82 3.90 -5.58 -7.85
C VAL A 82 4.69 -4.78 -8.88
N VAL A 83 5.40 -3.74 -8.43
CA VAL A 83 6.22 -2.89 -9.30
C VAL A 83 7.32 -3.72 -9.96
N LEU A 84 8.05 -4.54 -9.20
CA LEU A 84 9.11 -5.37 -9.76
C LEU A 84 8.58 -6.37 -10.81
N CYS A 85 7.51 -7.10 -10.49
CA CYS A 85 6.93 -8.05 -11.42
C CYS A 85 6.36 -7.35 -12.68
N SER A 86 5.73 -6.19 -12.52
CA SER A 86 5.17 -5.44 -13.66
C SER A 86 6.25 -4.89 -14.60
N LEU A 87 7.41 -4.49 -14.06
CA LEU A 87 8.51 -3.94 -14.86
C LEU A 87 9.40 -5.00 -15.50
N PHE A 88 9.66 -6.11 -14.79
CA PHE A 88 10.66 -7.08 -15.20
C PHE A 88 10.09 -8.41 -15.69
N TRP A 89 8.82 -8.68 -15.47
CA TRP A 89 8.23 -9.97 -15.80
C TRP A 89 7.03 -9.85 -16.75
N LYS A 90 7.27 -10.11 -18.04
CA LYS A 90 6.29 -10.03 -19.15
C LYS A 90 4.98 -10.81 -18.90
N ARG A 91 5.02 -11.86 -18.07
CA ARG A 91 3.86 -12.72 -17.81
C ARG A 91 2.99 -12.25 -16.64
N ALA A 92 3.38 -11.19 -15.92
CA ALA A 92 2.56 -10.61 -14.88
C ALA A 92 1.20 -10.18 -15.44
N ASN A 93 0.12 -10.67 -14.84
CA ASN A 93 -1.24 -10.35 -15.27
C ASN A 93 -2.05 -9.68 -14.14
N LYS A 94 -3.19 -9.11 -14.50
CA LYS A 94 -4.07 -8.39 -13.58
C LYS A 94 -4.41 -9.20 -12.31
N TYR A 95 -4.72 -10.48 -12.48
CA TYR A 95 -5.14 -11.32 -11.35
C TYR A 95 -3.99 -11.61 -10.40
N GLY A 96 -2.81 -11.92 -10.92
CA GLY A 96 -1.59 -12.12 -10.13
C GLY A 96 -1.20 -10.86 -9.36
N ILE A 97 -1.22 -9.71 -10.00
CA ILE A 97 -0.90 -8.41 -9.39
C ILE A 97 -1.85 -8.09 -8.23
N ILE A 98 -3.17 -8.18 -8.45
CA ILE A 98 -4.16 -7.90 -7.40
C ILE A 98 -4.04 -8.89 -6.25
N SER A 99 -3.90 -10.19 -6.55
CA SER A 99 -3.74 -11.22 -5.53
C SER A 99 -2.46 -11.01 -4.70
N GLY A 100 -1.36 -10.66 -5.33
CA GLY A 100 -0.10 -10.39 -4.64
C GLY A 100 -0.16 -9.15 -3.75
N MET A 101 -0.81 -8.09 -4.21
CA MET A 101 -1.03 -6.88 -3.42
C MET A 101 -1.83 -7.17 -2.14
N ILE A 102 -2.93 -7.90 -2.27
CA ILE A 102 -3.78 -8.30 -1.13
C ILE A 102 -3.01 -9.24 -0.21
N ALA A 103 -2.32 -10.23 -0.77
CA ALA A 103 -1.55 -11.21 -0.01
C ALA A 103 -0.39 -10.56 0.76
N GLY A 104 0.34 -9.64 0.14
CA GLY A 104 1.42 -8.89 0.79
C GLY A 104 0.93 -8.03 1.94
N GLY A 105 -0.14 -7.26 1.70
CA GLY A 105 -0.77 -6.46 2.75
C GLY A 105 -1.29 -7.31 3.93
N ALA A 106 -1.99 -8.42 3.64
CA ALA A 106 -2.50 -9.31 4.67
C ALA A 106 -1.36 -10.00 5.45
N MET A 107 -0.30 -10.43 4.76
CA MET A 107 0.82 -11.15 5.38
C MET A 107 1.57 -10.30 6.41
N ILE A 108 1.64 -8.98 6.25
CA ILE A 108 2.22 -8.06 7.24
C ILE A 108 1.52 -8.22 8.60
N PHE A 109 0.18 -8.23 8.60
CA PHE A 109 -0.59 -8.40 9.83
C PHE A 109 -0.44 -9.81 10.40
N ILE A 110 -0.53 -10.84 9.57
CA ILE A 110 -0.38 -12.24 9.98
C ILE A 110 1.00 -12.45 10.59
N TRP A 111 2.06 -11.93 9.95
CA TRP A 111 3.41 -12.07 10.47
C TRP A 111 3.59 -11.34 11.79
N LYS A 112 3.24 -10.05 11.84
CA LYS A 112 3.43 -9.19 13.02
C LYS A 112 2.67 -9.69 14.25
N PHE A 113 1.40 -10.01 14.09
CA PHE A 113 0.53 -10.34 15.21
C PHE A 113 0.45 -11.84 15.52
N GLY A 114 0.85 -12.70 14.57
CA GLY A 114 0.84 -14.15 14.70
C GLY A 114 2.25 -14.72 14.77
N ILE A 115 2.91 -14.83 13.62
CA ILE A 115 4.13 -15.64 13.44
C ILE A 115 5.33 -15.09 14.21
N ALA A 116 5.52 -13.76 14.22
CA ALA A 116 6.65 -13.13 14.92
C ALA A 116 6.66 -13.40 16.43
N LYS A 117 5.52 -13.70 17.02
CA LYS A 117 5.40 -14.06 18.46
C LYS A 117 6.03 -15.39 18.82
N LEU A 118 6.28 -16.26 17.84
CA LEU A 118 6.98 -17.54 18.04
C LEU A 118 8.47 -17.34 18.39
N GLY A 119 9.03 -16.15 18.15
CA GLY A 119 10.42 -15.83 18.47
C GLY A 119 11.45 -16.51 17.56
N GLY A 120 12.72 -16.42 17.91
CA GLY A 120 13.81 -17.03 17.14
C GLY A 120 13.90 -16.49 15.71
N ILE A 121 13.96 -17.39 14.74
CA ILE A 121 14.07 -17.04 13.31
C ILE A 121 12.84 -16.25 12.81
N PHE A 122 11.68 -16.38 13.46
CA PHE A 122 10.45 -15.70 13.08
C PHE A 122 10.36 -14.26 13.60
N ALA A 123 11.29 -13.82 14.45
CA ALA A 123 11.37 -12.43 14.93
C ALA A 123 11.95 -11.45 13.88
N VAL A 124 12.08 -11.88 12.64
CA VAL A 124 12.53 -11.04 11.52
C VAL A 124 11.49 -9.97 11.20
N TYR A 125 11.98 -8.81 10.73
CA TYR A 125 11.13 -7.71 10.31
C TYR A 125 10.11 -8.15 9.25
N GLU A 126 8.87 -7.85 9.51
CA GLU A 126 7.69 -8.36 8.77
C GLU A 126 7.71 -8.08 7.27
N LEU A 127 8.42 -7.04 6.83
CA LEU A 127 8.54 -6.69 5.42
C LEU A 127 9.13 -7.84 4.59
N LEU A 128 10.20 -8.46 5.06
CA LEU A 128 10.92 -9.48 4.30
C LEU A 128 10.05 -10.70 3.96
N PRO A 129 9.45 -11.40 4.95
CA PRO A 129 8.61 -12.55 4.65
C PRO A 129 7.36 -12.18 3.85
N ALA A 130 6.75 -11.02 4.12
CA ALA A 130 5.58 -10.58 3.38
C ALA A 130 5.89 -10.23 1.93
N PHE A 131 7.04 -9.62 1.66
CA PHE A 131 7.51 -9.31 0.31
C PHE A 131 7.75 -10.59 -0.52
N ILE A 132 8.44 -11.57 0.08
CA ILE A 132 8.70 -12.88 -0.58
C ILE A 132 7.37 -13.58 -0.85
N PHE A 133 6.48 -13.62 0.14
CA PHE A 133 5.17 -14.25 0.00
C PHE A 133 4.33 -13.61 -1.10
N ALA A 134 4.25 -12.28 -1.13
CA ALA A 134 3.55 -11.54 -2.18
C ALA A 134 4.12 -11.87 -3.58
N THR A 135 5.46 -11.90 -3.70
CA THR A 135 6.12 -12.25 -4.97
C THR A 135 5.74 -13.66 -5.43
N VAL A 136 5.77 -14.63 -4.52
CA VAL A 136 5.36 -16.02 -4.82
C VAL A 136 3.91 -16.07 -5.26
N VAL A 137 3.00 -15.37 -4.57
CA VAL A 137 1.58 -15.31 -4.94
C VAL A 137 1.40 -14.70 -6.33
N ILE A 138 2.09 -13.59 -6.64
CA ILE A 138 2.04 -12.99 -7.98
C ILE A 138 2.44 -14.02 -9.04
N ILE A 139 3.56 -14.72 -8.82
CA ILE A 139 4.07 -15.69 -9.77
C ILE A 139 3.08 -16.85 -9.96
N VAL A 140 2.66 -17.46 -8.87
CA VAL A 140 1.77 -18.64 -8.90
C VAL A 140 0.43 -18.29 -9.55
N VAL A 141 -0.21 -17.21 -9.12
CA VAL A 141 -1.51 -16.80 -9.67
C VAL A 141 -1.39 -16.37 -11.14
N SER A 142 -0.34 -15.64 -11.52
CA SER A 142 -0.12 -15.26 -12.92
C SER A 142 0.18 -16.45 -13.83
N LEU A 143 0.78 -17.51 -13.30
CA LEU A 143 1.00 -18.74 -14.07
C LEU A 143 -0.28 -19.60 -14.17
N ALA A 144 -1.06 -19.64 -13.12
CA ALA A 144 -2.33 -20.38 -13.05
C ALA A 144 -3.48 -19.74 -13.82
N THR A 145 -3.40 -18.42 -14.04
CA THR A 145 -4.40 -17.64 -14.77
C THR A 145 -3.94 -17.37 -16.21
N GLY A 146 -4.85 -16.84 -17.05
CA GLY A 146 -4.57 -16.56 -18.45
C GLY A 146 -3.39 -15.58 -18.66
N LYS A 147 -2.80 -15.61 -19.87
CA LYS A 147 -1.77 -14.65 -20.26
C LYS A 147 -2.28 -13.21 -20.20
N PRO A 148 -1.42 -12.20 -20.00
CA PRO A 148 -1.78 -10.79 -20.14
C PRO A 148 -2.38 -10.52 -21.53
N SER A 149 -3.16 -9.43 -21.65
CA SER A 149 -3.67 -9.02 -22.96
C SER A 149 -2.54 -8.71 -23.93
N GLN A 150 -2.79 -8.91 -25.23
CA GLN A 150 -1.79 -8.65 -26.26
C GLN A 150 -1.27 -7.20 -26.20
N GLU A 151 -2.17 -6.25 -25.94
CA GLU A 151 -1.82 -4.83 -25.78
C GLU A 151 -0.77 -4.59 -24.69
N VAL A 152 -0.92 -5.27 -23.53
CA VAL A 152 0.06 -5.16 -22.43
C VAL A 152 1.40 -5.77 -22.80
N MET A 153 1.36 -6.89 -23.53
CA MET A 153 2.57 -7.57 -24.00
C MET A 153 3.33 -6.74 -25.02
N ASP A 154 2.61 -6.08 -25.93
CA ASP A 154 3.20 -5.23 -26.97
C ASP A 154 3.82 -3.96 -26.35
N LYS A 155 3.14 -3.31 -25.42
CA LYS A 155 3.71 -2.18 -24.66
C LYS A 155 4.96 -2.55 -23.87
N PHE A 156 4.97 -3.74 -23.27
CA PHE A 156 6.14 -4.22 -22.54
C PHE A 156 7.35 -4.40 -23.46
N GLU A 157 7.14 -4.93 -24.68
CA GLU A 157 8.21 -5.09 -25.66
C GLU A 157 8.68 -3.76 -26.25
N GLU A 158 7.76 -2.84 -26.50
CA GLU A 158 8.08 -1.48 -26.97
C GLU A 158 9.03 -0.78 -25.98
N VAL A 159 8.67 -0.73 -24.70
CA VAL A 159 9.51 -0.11 -23.65
C VAL A 159 10.86 -0.81 -23.53
N LYS A 160 10.89 -2.13 -23.59
CA LYS A 160 12.14 -2.91 -23.54
C LYS A 160 13.07 -2.62 -24.72
N ASN A 161 12.51 -2.34 -25.89
CA ASN A 161 13.30 -2.02 -27.09
C ASN A 161 13.79 -0.57 -27.09
N MET A 162 13.09 0.36 -26.43
CA MET A 162 13.54 1.75 -26.23
C MET A 162 14.73 1.84 -25.26
N SER A 163 14.92 0.84 -24.42
CA SER A 163 15.98 0.80 -23.39
C SER A 163 17.28 0.16 -23.90
N LYS A 164 17.35 -0.25 -25.17
CA LYS A 164 18.55 -0.76 -25.83
C LYS A 164 19.17 0.31 -26.72
#